data_ef4c81f93b79fd22bb57f7008923af2d
#
_entry.id   ef4c81f93b79fd22bb57f7008923af2d
#
_cell.length_a   1.000
_cell.length_b   1.000
_cell.length_c   1.000
_cell.angle_alpha   90.00
_cell.angle_beta   90.00
_cell.angle_gamma   90.00
#
_symmetry.space_group_name_H-M   'P 1'
#
loop_
_entity.id
_entity.type
_entity.pdbx_description
1 polymer ?
#
loop_
_entity_poly.entity_id
_entity_poly.type
_entity_poly.pdbx_seq_one_letter_code
_entity_poly.pdbx_strand_id
1 'polypeptide(L)'
;MAVVSGDPDKKGGIYVIRIRTKGEVTVRPHWHPTEEHITVLAGSFLLAHGDKYDASKLIELKPGAHSVVPATMRHFGFHKAGNVIEIYGEAPFAINWVNPEDDPNRPKAK
;
A
#
# COMPACT_ATOMS: atom_id res chain seq x y z
N MET A 1 -5.11 -9.67 -4.06
CA MET A 1 -5.70 -8.36 -4.35
C MET A 1 -6.90 -8.53 -5.26
N ALA A 2 -7.99 -7.85 -4.95
CA ALA A 2 -9.19 -7.87 -5.77
C ALA A 2 -9.49 -6.46 -6.27
N VAL A 3 -9.80 -6.33 -7.55
CA VAL A 3 -10.27 -5.07 -8.12
C VAL A 3 -11.78 -4.99 -7.89
N VAL A 4 -12.19 -3.97 -7.14
CA VAL A 4 -13.62 -3.75 -6.83
C VAL A 4 -14.27 -2.89 -7.91
N SER A 5 -13.56 -1.88 -8.39
CA SER A 5 -14.07 -0.95 -9.39
C SER A 5 -12.91 -0.28 -10.13
N GLY A 6 -13.15 0.07 -11.38
CA GLY A 6 -12.14 0.74 -12.21
C GLY A 6 -11.04 -0.19 -12.64
N ASP A 7 -9.97 0.42 -13.18
CA ASP A 7 -8.80 -0.30 -13.65
C ASP A 7 -7.54 0.35 -13.04
N PRO A 8 -6.87 -0.32 -12.07
CA PRO A 8 -5.70 0.26 -11.43
C PRO A 8 -4.49 0.42 -12.36
N ASP A 9 -4.50 -0.24 -13.50
CA ASP A 9 -3.39 -0.18 -14.45
C ASP A 9 -3.59 0.88 -15.53
N LYS A 10 -4.80 1.38 -15.68
CA LYS A 10 -5.15 2.36 -16.70
C LYS A 10 -4.79 3.76 -16.23
N LYS A 11 -4.35 4.61 -17.15
CA LYS A 11 -4.10 6.01 -16.83
C LYS A 11 -5.41 6.78 -16.72
N GLY A 12 -5.64 7.40 -15.57
CA GLY A 12 -6.84 8.19 -15.30
C GLY A 12 -8.02 7.35 -14.82
N GLY A 13 -9.01 8.02 -14.24
CA GLY A 13 -10.17 7.39 -13.64
C GLY A 13 -9.90 6.87 -12.23
N ILE A 14 -10.96 6.60 -11.48
CA ILE A 14 -10.85 6.14 -10.12
C ILE A 14 -10.81 4.61 -10.10
N TYR A 15 -9.87 4.06 -9.38
CA TYR A 15 -9.81 2.63 -9.08
C TYR A 15 -10.15 2.38 -7.61
N VAL A 16 -10.71 1.22 -7.31
CA VAL A 16 -10.92 0.73 -5.95
C VAL A 16 -10.44 -0.71 -5.90
N ILE A 17 -9.52 -1.00 -5.00
CA ILE A 17 -8.99 -2.35 -4.80
C ILE A 17 -9.11 -2.74 -3.34
N ARG A 18 -9.14 -4.05 -3.07
CA ARG A 18 -9.08 -4.59 -1.71
C ARG A 18 -7.94 -5.58 -1.62
N ILE A 19 -7.23 -5.51 -0.50
CA ILE A 19 -6.11 -6.39 -0.20
C ILE A 19 -6.44 -7.13 1.09
N ARG A 20 -6.39 -8.45 1.03
CA ARG A 20 -6.53 -9.31 2.20
C ARG A 20 -5.24 -10.11 2.38
N THR A 21 -4.71 -10.12 3.59
CA THR A 21 -3.51 -10.89 3.88
C THR A 21 -3.85 -12.04 4.83
N LYS A 22 -3.37 -13.23 4.51
CA LYS A 22 -3.52 -14.40 5.39
C LYS A 22 -2.52 -14.37 6.52
N GLY A 23 -1.28 -14.03 6.20
CA GLY A 23 -0.19 -13.91 7.16
C GLY A 23 0.29 -12.48 7.25
N GLU A 24 1.35 -12.27 8.03
CA GLU A 24 1.98 -10.97 8.16
C GLU A 24 2.73 -10.62 6.88
N VAL A 25 2.62 -9.37 6.44
CA VAL A 25 3.31 -8.88 5.25
C VAL A 25 3.97 -7.54 5.56
N THR A 26 5.27 -7.47 5.38
CA THR A 26 6.02 -6.22 5.46
C THR A 26 5.97 -5.53 4.11
N VAL A 27 5.54 -4.26 4.11
CA VAL A 27 5.54 -3.43 2.91
C VAL A 27 6.71 -2.46 2.98
N ARG A 28 7.71 -2.69 2.14
CA ARG A 28 8.92 -1.89 2.13
C ARG A 28 8.66 -0.48 1.58
N PRO A 29 9.56 0.48 1.82
CA PRO A 29 9.35 1.87 1.36
C PRO A 29 9.13 1.96 -0.15
N HIS A 30 8.11 2.72 -0.51
CA HIS A 30 7.69 2.92 -1.89
C HIS A 30 6.86 4.19 -2.00
N TRP A 31 6.49 4.56 -3.22
CA TRP A 31 5.62 5.70 -3.49
C TRP A 31 4.75 5.44 -4.71
N HIS A 32 3.67 6.19 -4.80
CA HIS A 32 2.71 6.11 -5.91
C HIS A 32 2.65 7.46 -6.64
N PRO A 33 2.37 7.47 -7.94
CA PRO A 33 2.28 8.73 -8.69
C PRO A 33 1.06 9.58 -8.33
N THR A 34 0.03 8.96 -7.73
CA THR A 34 -1.19 9.65 -7.34
C THR A 34 -1.46 9.44 -5.85
N GLU A 35 -2.36 10.24 -5.30
CA GLU A 35 -2.77 10.15 -3.90
C GLU A 35 -3.44 8.80 -3.61
N GLU A 36 -3.05 8.17 -2.53
CA GLU A 36 -3.59 6.87 -2.10
C GLU A 36 -4.48 7.05 -0.88
N HIS A 37 -5.73 6.57 -0.98
CA HIS A 37 -6.66 6.53 0.14
C HIS A 37 -6.76 5.10 0.67
N ILE A 38 -6.54 4.93 1.97
CA ILE A 38 -6.53 3.62 2.62
C ILE A 38 -7.57 3.60 3.72
N THR A 39 -8.48 2.62 3.68
CA THR A 39 -9.44 2.36 4.75
C THR A 39 -9.26 0.95 5.24
N VAL A 40 -9.17 0.76 6.56
CA VAL A 40 -9.09 -0.57 7.15
C VAL A 40 -10.49 -1.10 7.35
N LEU A 41 -10.79 -2.26 6.76
CA LEU A 41 -12.10 -2.91 6.87
C LEU A 41 -12.11 -3.97 7.95
N ALA A 42 -10.99 -4.68 8.16
CA ALA A 42 -10.87 -5.72 9.18
C ALA A 42 -9.41 -5.85 9.60
N GLY A 43 -9.17 -6.28 10.83
CA GLY A 43 -7.83 -6.48 11.36
C GLY A 43 -7.08 -5.19 11.62
N SER A 44 -5.78 -5.21 11.39
CA SER A 44 -4.92 -4.05 11.59
C SER A 44 -3.93 -3.87 10.46
N PHE A 45 -3.74 -2.62 10.07
CA PHE A 45 -2.71 -2.21 9.14
C PHE A 45 -1.87 -1.10 9.79
N LEU A 46 -0.55 -1.22 9.72
CA LEU A 46 0.35 -0.23 10.29
C LEU A 46 1.02 0.55 9.17
N LEU A 47 1.13 1.85 9.34
CA LEU A 47 1.60 2.76 8.29
C LEU A 47 2.54 3.81 8.88
N ALA A 48 3.56 4.17 8.12
CA ALA A 48 4.44 5.29 8.42
C ALA A 48 5.01 5.88 7.14
N HIS A 49 5.47 7.12 7.20
CA HIS A 49 6.18 7.73 6.07
C HIS A 49 7.68 7.75 6.29
N GLY A 50 8.39 7.73 5.17
CA GLY A 50 9.83 7.74 5.15
C GLY A 50 10.38 6.84 4.07
N ASP A 51 11.67 6.99 3.80
CA ASP A 51 12.38 6.23 2.78
C ASP A 51 13.17 5.06 3.34
N LYS A 52 13.11 4.86 4.66
CA LYS A 52 13.73 3.71 5.35
C LYS A 52 12.70 3.04 6.24
N TYR A 53 12.65 1.72 6.19
CA TYR A 53 11.76 0.96 7.06
C TYR A 53 12.21 1.10 8.52
N ASP A 54 11.29 1.55 9.36
CA ASP A 54 11.53 1.72 10.79
C ASP A 54 10.23 1.35 11.53
N ALA A 55 10.22 0.16 12.11
CA ALA A 55 9.03 -0.36 12.79
C ALA A 55 8.59 0.52 13.97
N SER A 56 9.51 1.27 14.57
CA SER A 56 9.17 2.16 15.69
C SER A 56 8.29 3.34 15.29
N LYS A 57 8.23 3.65 14.00
CA LYS A 57 7.44 4.76 13.47
C LYS A 57 6.05 4.34 13.00
N LEU A 58 5.78 3.04 12.92
CA LEU A 58 4.50 2.53 12.44
C LEU A 58 3.36 2.92 13.38
N ILE A 59 2.28 3.44 12.79
CA ILE A 59 1.05 3.79 13.49
C ILE A 59 -0.01 2.78 13.12
N GLU A 60 -0.63 2.17 14.12
CA GLU A 60 -1.67 1.17 13.89
C GLU A 60 -2.99 1.80 13.49
N LEU A 61 -3.53 1.34 12.37
CA LEU A 61 -4.85 1.70 11.88
C LEU A 61 -5.78 0.51 12.10
N LYS A 62 -6.86 0.75 12.84
CA LYS A 62 -7.86 -0.25 13.19
C LYS A 62 -9.07 -0.15 12.26
N PRO A 63 -9.99 -1.13 12.27
CA PRO A 63 -11.16 -1.10 11.40
C PRO A 63 -11.92 0.23 11.49
N GLY A 64 -12.25 0.79 10.34
CA GLY A 64 -12.88 2.10 10.22
C GLY A 64 -11.91 3.26 10.10
N ALA A 65 -10.62 3.07 10.39
CA ALA A 65 -9.62 4.12 10.22
C ALA A 65 -9.35 4.37 8.74
N HIS A 66 -9.12 5.63 8.40
CA HIS A 66 -8.81 6.07 7.05
C HIS A 66 -7.54 6.91 7.07
N SER A 67 -6.67 6.70 6.07
CA SER A 67 -5.45 7.49 5.92
C SER A 67 -5.28 7.89 4.46
N VAL A 68 -4.71 9.06 4.25
CA VAL A 68 -4.40 9.56 2.91
C VAL A 68 -2.89 9.68 2.79
N VAL A 69 -2.33 9.02 1.79
CA VAL A 69 -0.92 9.14 1.44
C VAL A 69 -0.82 10.05 0.24
N PRO A 70 -0.24 11.26 0.38
CA PRO A 70 -0.09 12.18 -0.74
C PRO A 70 0.70 11.58 -1.88
N ALA A 71 0.45 12.07 -3.09
CA ALA A 71 1.20 11.66 -4.28
C ALA A 71 2.71 11.81 -4.02
N THR A 72 3.46 10.81 -4.46
CA THR A 72 4.92 10.74 -4.36
C THR A 72 5.52 10.64 -2.96
N MET A 73 4.70 10.68 -1.91
CA MET A 73 5.21 10.54 -0.54
C MET A 73 5.72 9.13 -0.31
N ARG A 74 6.98 9.00 0.12
CA ARG A 74 7.57 7.71 0.47
C ARG A 74 6.94 7.22 1.76
N HIS A 75 6.53 5.96 1.76
CA HIS A 75 5.87 5.34 2.91
C HIS A 75 6.15 3.85 2.94
N PHE A 76 5.87 3.26 4.07
CA PHE A 76 6.04 1.83 4.31
C PHE A 76 4.97 1.37 5.30
N GLY A 77 4.79 0.06 5.39
CA GLY A 77 3.73 -0.46 6.24
C GLY A 77 3.92 -1.91 6.65
N PHE A 78 2.94 -2.39 7.40
CA PHE A 78 2.92 -3.76 7.87
C PHE A 78 1.47 -4.23 7.98
N HIS A 79 1.16 -5.33 7.30
CA HIS A 79 -0.14 -5.97 7.42
C HIS A 79 -0.07 -7.03 8.50
N LYS A 80 -0.91 -6.92 9.52
CA LYS A 80 -1.10 -8.04 10.44
C LYS A 80 -1.89 -9.15 9.76
N ALA A 81 -1.70 -10.38 10.22
CA ALA A 81 -2.43 -11.51 9.66
C ALA A 81 -3.93 -11.30 9.73
N GLY A 82 -4.62 -11.62 8.65
CA GLY A 82 -6.07 -11.52 8.59
C GLY A 82 -6.62 -10.12 8.38
N ASN A 83 -5.77 -9.16 7.98
CA ASN A 83 -6.29 -7.83 7.72
C ASN A 83 -6.92 -7.72 6.33
N VAL A 84 -7.86 -6.77 6.21
CA VAL A 84 -8.45 -6.37 4.94
C VAL A 84 -8.41 -4.86 4.87
N ILE A 85 -7.81 -4.33 3.82
CA ILE A 85 -7.80 -2.90 3.55
C ILE A 85 -8.43 -2.62 2.19
N GLU A 86 -9.03 -1.44 2.06
CA GLU A 86 -9.50 -0.93 0.78
C GLU A 86 -8.67 0.27 0.39
N ILE A 87 -8.16 0.27 -0.84
CA ILE A 87 -7.37 1.35 -1.38
C ILE A 87 -8.11 1.92 -2.59
N TYR A 88 -8.21 3.25 -2.68
CA TYR A 88 -8.74 3.90 -3.86
C TYR A 88 -7.97 5.18 -4.16
N GLY A 89 -8.10 5.62 -5.39
CA GLY A 89 -7.45 6.82 -5.87
C GLY A 89 -7.60 6.95 -7.38
N GLU A 90 -6.85 7.88 -7.95
CA GLU A 90 -6.78 8.02 -9.40
C GLU A 90 -5.74 7.06 -9.96
N ALA A 91 -6.13 6.29 -10.98
CA ALA A 91 -5.21 5.35 -11.63
C ALA A 91 -4.12 6.11 -12.41
N PRO A 92 -2.92 5.55 -12.55
CA PRO A 92 -2.57 4.18 -12.23
C PRO A 92 -2.17 4.00 -10.76
N PHE A 93 -2.42 2.80 -10.22
CA PHE A 93 -1.87 2.38 -8.95
C PHE A 93 -0.52 1.73 -9.18
N ALA A 94 0.48 2.56 -9.48
CA ALA A 94 1.84 2.08 -9.72
C ALA A 94 2.63 2.11 -8.43
N ILE A 95 3.41 1.07 -8.18
CA ILE A 95 4.27 0.98 -7.02
C ILE A 95 5.71 1.22 -7.46
N ASN A 96 6.33 2.26 -6.89
CA ASN A 96 7.71 2.64 -7.19
C ASN A 96 8.54 2.41 -5.93
N TRP A 97 9.38 1.39 -5.94
CA TRP A 97 10.17 1.02 -4.78
C TRP A 97 11.34 1.99 -4.59
N VAL A 98 11.54 2.43 -3.33
CA VAL A 98 12.68 3.28 -2.99
C VAL A 98 13.98 2.51 -3.20
N ASN A 99 14.01 1.25 -2.75
CA ASN A 99 15.13 0.35 -3.02
C ASN A 99 14.71 -0.66 -4.10
N PRO A 100 15.38 -0.67 -5.26
CA PRO A 100 15.03 -1.61 -6.33
C PRO A 100 15.06 -3.07 -5.91
N GLU A 101 15.84 -3.43 -4.91
CA GLU A 101 15.91 -4.80 -4.41
C GLU A 101 14.60 -5.25 -3.74
N ASP A 102 13.76 -4.32 -3.34
CA ASP A 102 12.49 -4.63 -2.69
C ASP A 102 11.38 -4.93 -3.71
N ASP A 103 11.61 -4.67 -4.99
CA ASP A 103 10.64 -4.98 -6.04
C ASP A 103 10.54 -6.49 -6.23
N PRO A 104 9.37 -7.11 -5.94
CA PRO A 104 9.21 -8.55 -6.08
C PRO A 104 9.28 -9.02 -7.53
N ASN A 105 9.12 -8.10 -8.48
CA ASN A 105 9.13 -8.42 -9.91
C ASN A 105 10.50 -8.16 -10.57
N ARG A 106 11.49 -7.67 -9.80
CA ARG A 106 12.78 -7.43 -10.40
C ARG A 106 13.44 -8.76 -10.82
N PRO A 107 14.23 -8.77 -11.90
CA PRO A 107 14.97 -9.98 -12.30
C PRO A 107 15.93 -10.40 -11.19
N LYS A 108 15.96 -11.70 -10.90
CA LYS A 108 16.93 -12.22 -9.94
C LYS A 108 18.33 -12.12 -10.52
N ALA A 109 19.30 -11.79 -9.66
CA ALA A 109 20.69 -11.83 -10.04
C ALA A 109 21.08 -13.26 -10.40
N LYS A 110 21.87 -13.40 -11.44
CA LYS A 110 22.36 -14.70 -11.87
C LYS A 110 23.59 -15.10 -11.07
#